data_1fb44b9bbcd543c914bdd761b5a2b1eb
#
_entry.id   1fb44b9bbcd543c914bdd761b5a2b1eb
#
_cell.length_a   1.000
_cell.length_b   1.000
_cell.length_c   1.000
_cell.angle_alpha   90.00
_cell.angle_beta   90.00
_cell.angle_gamma   90.00
#
_symmetry.space_group_name_H-M   'P 1'
#
loop_
_entity.id
_entity.type
_entity.pdbx_description
1 polymer ?
#
loop_
_entity_poly.entity_id
_entity_poly.type
_entity_poly.pdbx_seq_one_letter_code
_entity_poly.pdbx_strand_id
1 'polypeptide(L)'
;MENIGIGGPILEAPGVIALSAAVTMAISALATAWSQGSIGSSAMGAVSEKPEIAGNVIIWIAIPETLAILGFIIAYFLVGQISPGH
;
A
#
# COMPACT_ATOMS: atom_id res chain seq x y z
N MET A 1 6.31 33.52 -4.64
CA MET A 1 7.64 33.05 -4.38
C MET A 1 7.89 31.67 -4.94
N GLU A 2 8.90 31.54 -5.64
CA GLU A 2 9.17 30.25 -6.17
C GLU A 2 10.16 29.51 -5.34
N ASN A 3 10.00 28.22 -5.34
CA ASN A 3 10.87 27.31 -4.65
C ASN A 3 11.89 26.77 -5.64
N ILE A 4 13.01 27.46 -5.70
CA ILE A 4 14.02 27.13 -6.65
C ILE A 4 15.18 26.35 -6.03
N GLY A 5 15.08 25.99 -4.77
CA GLY A 5 16.08 25.19 -4.11
C GLY A 5 15.88 23.70 -4.42
N ILE A 6 16.72 22.87 -3.79
CA ILE A 6 16.70 21.41 -4.01
C ILE A 6 15.35 20.82 -3.67
N GLY A 7 14.71 21.31 -2.62
CA GLY A 7 13.43 20.79 -2.21
C GLY A 7 12.25 21.53 -2.81
N GLY A 8 12.46 22.43 -3.78
CA GLY A 8 11.46 23.37 -4.26
C GLY A 8 10.08 22.78 -4.51
N PRO A 9 9.87 22.10 -5.65
CA PRO A 9 8.53 21.58 -5.98
C PRO A 9 8.08 20.50 -5.01
N ILE A 10 8.98 19.71 -4.46
CA ILE A 10 8.64 18.64 -3.54
C ILE A 10 8.15 19.20 -2.22
N LEU A 11 8.72 20.32 -1.76
CA LEU A 11 8.37 20.90 -0.47
C LEU A 11 7.17 21.83 -0.54
N GLU A 12 6.65 22.11 -1.72
CA GLU A 12 5.38 22.82 -1.84
C GLU A 12 4.25 21.88 -1.43
N ALA A 13 3.11 22.46 -1.02
CA ALA A 13 2.00 21.65 -0.53
C ALA A 13 1.59 20.55 -1.49
N PRO A 14 1.40 20.81 -2.80
CA PRO A 14 1.07 19.71 -3.71
C PRO A 14 2.15 18.64 -3.79
N GLY A 15 3.42 19.02 -3.74
CA GLY A 15 4.52 18.06 -3.75
C GLY A 15 4.57 17.20 -2.51
N VAL A 16 4.35 17.82 -1.34
CA VAL A 16 4.33 17.06 -0.08
C VAL A 16 3.16 16.10 -0.06
N ILE A 17 2.00 16.53 -0.53
CA ILE A 17 0.83 15.66 -0.59
C ILE A 17 1.08 14.49 -1.54
N ALA A 18 1.63 14.75 -2.71
CA ALA A 18 1.95 13.70 -3.68
C ALA A 18 2.96 12.70 -3.11
N LEU A 19 3.99 13.20 -2.44
CA LEU A 19 5.00 12.36 -1.82
C LEU A 19 4.39 11.52 -0.70
N SER A 20 3.54 12.14 0.12
CA SER A 20 2.84 11.43 1.20
C SER A 20 1.96 10.31 0.65
N ALA A 21 1.25 10.57 -0.44
CA ALA A 21 0.42 9.56 -1.08
C ALA A 21 1.28 8.40 -1.60
N ALA A 22 2.40 8.73 -2.25
CA ALA A 22 3.31 7.72 -2.77
C ALA A 22 3.89 6.85 -1.67
N VAL A 23 4.32 7.46 -0.57
CA VAL A 23 4.89 6.73 0.57
C VAL A 23 3.83 5.87 1.23
N THR A 24 2.63 6.40 1.41
CA THR A 24 1.51 5.66 1.99
C THR A 24 1.24 4.40 1.19
N MET A 25 1.12 4.52 -0.13
CA MET A 25 0.83 3.37 -0.97
C MET A 25 2.02 2.40 -0.99
N ALA A 26 3.23 2.90 -1.11
CA ALA A 26 4.42 2.07 -1.21
C ALA A 26 4.62 1.24 0.07
N ILE A 27 4.48 1.87 1.24
CA ILE A 27 4.65 1.16 2.50
C ILE A 27 3.52 0.16 2.73
N SER A 28 2.29 0.55 2.41
CA SER A 28 1.15 -0.35 2.53
C SER A 28 1.32 -1.58 1.63
N ALA A 29 1.76 -1.37 0.40
CA ALA A 29 1.99 -2.47 -0.54
C ALA A 29 3.12 -3.38 -0.05
N LEU A 30 4.21 -2.79 0.45
CA LEU A 30 5.34 -3.56 0.95
C LEU A 30 4.94 -4.39 2.17
N ALA A 31 4.22 -3.79 3.11
CA ALA A 31 3.75 -4.49 4.30
C ALA A 31 2.81 -5.64 3.92
N THR A 32 1.91 -5.40 2.98
CA THR A 32 1.00 -6.43 2.49
C THR A 32 1.75 -7.56 1.82
N ALA A 33 2.72 -7.24 0.97
CA ALA A 33 3.52 -8.25 0.30
C ALA A 33 4.31 -9.09 1.30
N TRP A 34 4.84 -8.45 2.32
CA TRP A 34 5.57 -9.16 3.37
C TRP A 34 4.65 -10.15 4.09
N SER A 35 3.47 -9.67 4.51
CA SER A 35 2.51 -10.51 5.22
C SER A 35 2.01 -11.64 4.33
N GLN A 36 1.66 -11.36 3.10
CA GLN A 36 1.18 -12.38 2.17
C GLN A 36 2.25 -13.41 1.86
N GLY A 37 3.50 -12.99 1.73
CA GLY A 37 4.60 -13.92 1.51
C GLY A 37 4.79 -14.86 2.68
N SER A 38 4.73 -14.31 3.89
CA SER A 38 4.90 -15.10 5.11
C SER A 38 3.74 -16.08 5.31
N ILE A 39 2.51 -15.58 5.23
CA ILE A 39 1.31 -16.41 5.37
C ILE A 39 1.26 -17.44 4.24
N GLY A 40 1.56 -17.01 3.03
CA GLY A 40 1.50 -17.88 1.86
C GLY A 40 2.47 -19.05 1.96
N SER A 41 3.69 -18.79 2.40
CA SER A 41 4.69 -19.85 2.57
C SER A 41 4.21 -20.88 3.58
N SER A 42 3.74 -20.42 4.74
CA SER A 42 3.23 -21.33 5.78
C SER A 42 2.00 -22.06 5.31
N ALA A 43 1.12 -21.38 4.59
CA ALA A 43 -0.11 -21.96 4.08
C ALA A 43 0.14 -23.05 3.06
N MET A 44 1.12 -22.84 2.19
CA MET A 44 1.43 -23.87 1.19
C MET A 44 1.93 -25.15 1.83
N GLY A 45 2.70 -25.03 2.92
CA GLY A 45 3.10 -26.21 3.69
C GLY A 45 1.91 -26.93 4.28
N ALA A 46 0.97 -26.19 4.86
CA ALA A 46 -0.22 -26.78 5.44
C ALA A 46 -1.12 -27.44 4.38
N VAL A 47 -1.28 -26.79 3.23
CA VAL A 47 -2.10 -27.32 2.14
C VAL A 47 -1.49 -28.60 1.57
N SER A 48 -0.16 -28.70 1.51
CA SER A 48 0.45 -29.91 1.01
C SER A 48 0.18 -31.11 1.92
N GLU A 49 -0.01 -30.88 3.21
CA GLU A 49 -0.37 -31.96 4.14
C GLU A 49 -1.87 -32.22 4.18
N LYS A 50 -2.68 -31.15 4.07
CA LYS A 50 -4.14 -31.22 4.11
C LYS A 50 -4.75 -30.39 2.98
N PRO A 51 -4.84 -30.95 1.78
CA PRO A 51 -5.36 -30.16 0.64
C PRO A 51 -6.77 -29.60 0.86
N GLU A 52 -7.55 -30.22 1.73
CA GLU A 52 -8.92 -29.78 1.98
C GLU A 52 -9.01 -28.41 2.64
N ILE A 53 -7.92 -27.88 3.22
CA ILE A 53 -7.93 -26.56 3.84
C ILE A 53 -7.62 -25.44 2.86
N ALA A 54 -7.41 -25.75 1.59
CA ALA A 54 -7.00 -24.74 0.61
C ALA A 54 -7.96 -23.55 0.55
N GLY A 55 -9.27 -23.81 0.64
CA GLY A 55 -10.26 -22.73 0.62
C GLY A 55 -10.12 -21.78 1.80
N ASN A 56 -9.84 -22.31 2.99
CA ASN A 56 -9.65 -21.48 4.18
C ASN A 56 -8.37 -20.67 4.10
N VAL A 57 -7.33 -21.20 3.49
CA VAL A 57 -6.04 -20.54 3.35
C VAL A 57 -6.18 -19.26 2.51
N ILE A 58 -7.01 -19.31 1.48
CA ILE A 58 -7.23 -18.12 0.63
C ILE A 58 -7.71 -16.95 1.46
N ILE A 59 -8.59 -17.19 2.44
CA ILE A 59 -9.09 -16.14 3.32
C ILE A 59 -7.95 -15.51 4.11
N TRP A 60 -7.05 -16.33 4.66
CA TRP A 60 -5.92 -15.82 5.43
C TRP A 60 -4.93 -15.03 4.58
N ILE A 61 -4.76 -15.42 3.33
CA ILE A 61 -3.90 -14.67 2.42
C ILE A 61 -4.54 -13.36 2.02
N ALA A 62 -5.87 -13.32 1.95
CA ALA A 62 -6.60 -12.12 1.55
C ALA A 62 -6.67 -11.06 2.64
N ILE A 63 -6.57 -11.44 3.92
CA ILE A 63 -6.69 -10.48 5.01
C ILE A 63 -5.66 -9.33 4.91
N PRO A 64 -4.35 -9.60 4.68
CA PRO A 64 -3.41 -8.50 4.52
C PRO A 64 -3.73 -7.57 3.37
N GLU A 65 -4.47 -8.02 2.37
CA GLU A 65 -4.86 -7.21 1.24
C GLU A 65 -5.67 -5.99 1.68
N THR A 66 -6.41 -6.10 2.79
CA THR A 66 -7.19 -4.98 3.30
C THR A 66 -6.30 -3.81 3.69
N LEU A 67 -5.08 -4.08 4.12
CA LEU A 67 -4.11 -3.01 4.44
C LEU A 67 -3.69 -2.26 3.18
N ALA A 68 -3.48 -2.97 2.08
CA ALA A 68 -3.16 -2.32 0.82
C ALA A 68 -4.33 -1.51 0.30
N ILE A 69 -5.55 -2.03 0.44
CA ILE A 69 -6.75 -1.31 0.03
C ILE A 69 -6.90 -0.04 0.86
N LEU A 70 -6.72 -0.13 2.16
CA LEU A 70 -6.79 1.04 3.03
C LEU A 70 -5.73 2.07 2.67
N GLY A 71 -4.50 1.62 2.43
CA GLY A 71 -3.43 2.51 1.99
C GLY A 71 -3.76 3.18 0.68
N PHE A 72 -4.35 2.44 -0.26
CA PHE A 72 -4.79 3.00 -1.52
C PHE A 72 -5.85 4.09 -1.32
N ILE A 73 -6.82 3.84 -0.45
CA ILE A 73 -7.88 4.81 -0.18
C ILE A 73 -7.29 6.09 0.40
N ILE A 74 -6.37 5.96 1.36
CA ILE A 74 -5.72 7.12 1.96
C ILE A 74 -4.92 7.88 0.91
N ALA A 75 -4.16 7.19 0.08
CA ALA A 75 -3.38 7.81 -0.98
C ALA A 75 -4.30 8.52 -1.97
N TYR A 76 -5.42 7.91 -2.31
CA TYR A 76 -6.41 8.49 -3.22
C TYR A 76 -6.95 9.80 -2.66
N PHE A 77 -7.32 9.82 -1.38
CA PHE A 77 -7.82 11.04 -0.76
C PHE A 77 -6.75 12.11 -0.67
N LEU A 78 -5.50 11.72 -0.42
CA LEU A 78 -4.41 12.69 -0.39
C LEU A 78 -4.22 13.34 -1.76
N VAL A 79 -4.20 12.54 -2.81
CA VAL A 79 -4.07 13.07 -4.16
C VAL A 79 -5.23 13.99 -4.50
N GLY A 80 -6.42 13.68 -3.97
CA GLY A 80 -7.59 14.53 -4.16
C GLY A 80 -7.46 15.90 -3.54
N GLN A 81 -6.51 16.10 -2.63
CA GLN A 81 -6.25 17.42 -2.05
C GLN A 81 -5.47 18.32 -2.98
N ILE A 82 -4.89 17.77 -4.03
CA ILE A 82 -4.14 18.58 -5.00
C ILE A 82 -5.13 19.21 -5.97
N SER A 83 -5.18 20.54 -5.97
CA SER A 83 -6.14 21.24 -6.82
C SER A 83 -5.66 21.29 -8.27
N PRO A 84 -6.43 20.74 -9.21
CA PRO A 84 -6.05 20.82 -10.62
C PRO A 84 -5.99 22.29 -11.06
N GLY A 85 -4.98 22.61 -11.83
CA GLY A 85 -4.85 23.94 -12.39
C GLY A 85 -4.35 25.00 -11.40
N HIS A 86 -3.87 24.60 -10.27
CA HIS A 86 -3.36 25.55 -9.27
C HIS A 86 -1.91 25.35 -8.94
#